data_2b37925ece65e32a6d1232120d9bf0ed
#
_entry.id   2b37925ece65e32a6d1232120d9bf0ed
#
_cell.length_a   1.000
_cell.length_b   1.000
_cell.length_c   1.000
_cell.angle_alpha   90.00
_cell.angle_beta   90.00
_cell.angle_gamma   90.00
#
_symmetry.space_group_name_H-M   'P 1'
#
loop_
_entity.id
_entity.type
_entity.pdbx_description
1 polymer ?
#
loop_
_entity_poly.entity_id
_entity_poly.type
_entity_poly.pdbx_seq_one_letter_code
_entity_poly.pdbx_strand_id
1 'polypeptide(L)'
;MLEIKLRIYDSFSLKDKRRTVKSILDYARKNLNISAAEIGSLDTYNLADLAFVAVSNDGEVSKAVLEKVIKKIETNYQAEIIYENLERLV
;
A
#
# COMPACT_ATOMS: atom_id res chain seq x y z
N MET A 1 1.45 -3.90 11.17
CA MET A 1 1.49 -2.79 10.21
C MET A 1 2.41 -3.14 9.06
N LEU A 2 1.99 -2.85 7.87
CA LEU A 2 2.80 -2.97 6.67
C LEU A 2 3.12 -1.56 6.15
N GLU A 3 4.39 -1.24 6.03
CA GLU A 3 4.84 -0.02 5.35
C GLU A 3 5.50 -0.41 4.04
N ILE A 4 5.16 0.29 2.98
CA ILE A 4 5.79 0.08 1.67
C ILE A 4 6.16 1.42 1.04
N LYS A 5 7.25 1.40 0.27
CA LYS A 5 7.60 2.48 -0.63
C LYS A 5 7.48 1.96 -2.06
N LEU A 6 6.72 2.67 -2.89
CA LEU A 6 6.49 2.32 -4.28
C LEU A 6 7.19 3.28 -5.22
N ARG A 7 7.79 2.74 -6.27
CA ARG A 7 8.11 3.50 -7.48
C ARG A 7 7.03 3.22 -8.51
N ILE A 8 6.39 4.28 -9.02
CA ILE A 8 5.29 4.17 -9.96
C ILE A 8 5.79 4.53 -11.34
N TYR A 9 5.80 3.57 -12.28
CA TYR A 9 6.43 3.74 -13.59
C TYR A 9 5.61 4.61 -14.55
N ASP A 10 4.28 4.55 -14.49
CA ASP A 10 3.40 5.29 -15.38
C ASP A 10 2.95 6.63 -14.83
N SER A 11 3.68 7.17 -13.85
CA SER A 11 3.31 8.43 -13.22
C SER A 11 4.23 9.54 -13.69
N PHE A 12 3.65 10.56 -14.33
CA PHE A 12 4.36 11.72 -14.86
C PHE A 12 3.89 13.02 -14.19
N SER A 13 2.98 12.94 -13.25
CA SER A 13 2.44 14.08 -12.52
C SER A 13 1.90 13.63 -11.17
N LEU A 14 1.68 14.58 -10.25
CA LEU A 14 1.03 14.28 -8.97
C LEU A 14 -0.40 13.75 -9.18
N LYS A 15 -1.09 14.20 -10.23
CA LYS A 15 -2.42 13.72 -10.55
C LYS A 15 -2.40 12.23 -10.91
N ASP A 16 -1.43 11.81 -11.72
CA ASP A 16 -1.25 10.39 -12.08
C ASP A 16 -0.98 9.57 -10.84
N LYS A 17 -0.07 10.01 -9.98
CA LYS A 17 0.26 9.32 -8.75
C LYS A 17 -0.96 9.18 -7.84
N ARG A 18 -1.70 10.26 -7.64
CA ARG A 18 -2.89 10.25 -6.78
C ARG A 18 -3.93 9.24 -7.24
N ARG A 19 -4.07 9.08 -8.55
CA ARG A 19 -4.99 8.10 -9.13
C ARG A 19 -4.58 6.67 -8.75
N THR A 20 -3.31 6.34 -8.92
CA THR A 20 -2.76 5.03 -8.58
C THR A 20 -2.85 4.77 -7.08
N VAL A 21 -2.40 5.72 -6.27
CA VAL A 21 -2.44 5.60 -4.80
C VAL A 21 -3.88 5.44 -4.32
N LYS A 22 -4.82 6.25 -4.83
CA LYS A 22 -6.23 6.13 -4.48
C LYS A 22 -6.77 4.73 -4.77
N SER A 23 -6.43 4.19 -5.93
CA SER A 23 -6.86 2.84 -6.31
C SER A 23 -6.37 1.79 -5.32
N ILE A 24 -5.09 1.87 -4.92
CA ILE A 24 -4.50 0.93 -3.96
C ILE A 24 -5.16 1.07 -2.58
N LEU A 25 -5.31 2.31 -2.09
CA LEU A 25 -5.93 2.55 -0.79
C LEU A 25 -7.41 2.13 -0.77
N ASP A 26 -8.14 2.38 -1.86
CA ASP A 26 -9.55 1.96 -1.98
C ASP A 26 -9.67 0.44 -1.95
N TYR A 27 -8.77 -0.28 -2.62
CA TYR A 27 -8.76 -1.73 -2.57
C TYR A 27 -8.59 -2.23 -1.13
N ALA A 28 -7.61 -1.69 -0.40
CA ALA A 28 -7.35 -2.06 0.97
C ALA A 28 -8.57 -1.79 1.88
N ARG A 29 -9.16 -0.61 1.75
CA ARG A 29 -10.28 -0.19 2.59
C ARG A 29 -11.57 -0.93 2.27
N LYS A 30 -11.89 -1.09 0.98
CA LYS A 30 -13.18 -1.64 0.54
C LYS A 30 -13.19 -3.15 0.43
N ASN A 31 -12.10 -3.74 -0.04
CA ASN A 31 -12.04 -5.19 -0.28
C ASN A 31 -11.43 -5.96 0.89
N LEU A 32 -10.49 -5.37 1.61
CA LEU A 32 -9.82 -6.03 2.74
C LEU A 32 -10.30 -5.49 4.09
N ASN A 33 -11.03 -4.40 4.11
CA ASN A 33 -11.56 -3.77 5.34
C ASN A 33 -10.44 -3.47 6.34
N ILE A 34 -9.36 -2.87 5.87
CA ILE A 34 -8.22 -2.48 6.70
C ILE A 34 -7.99 -0.98 6.61
N SER A 35 -7.24 -0.45 7.56
CA SER A 35 -6.82 0.96 7.54
C SER A 35 -5.65 1.13 6.59
N ALA A 36 -5.67 2.20 5.81
CA ALA A 36 -4.62 2.48 4.84
C ALA A 36 -4.47 3.98 4.63
N ALA A 37 -3.23 4.44 4.45
CA ALA A 37 -2.94 5.86 4.22
C ALA A 37 -1.62 6.03 3.46
N GLU A 38 -1.54 7.14 2.74
CA GLU A 38 -0.26 7.63 2.22
C GLU A 38 0.41 8.41 3.35
N ILE A 39 1.66 8.05 3.69
CA ILE A 39 2.36 8.57 4.88
C ILE A 39 3.62 9.38 4.56
N GLY A 40 4.02 9.46 3.30
CA GLY A 40 5.22 10.23 2.92
C GLY A 40 5.32 10.37 1.41
N SER A 41 6.35 11.06 0.97
CA SER A 41 6.62 11.35 -0.44
C SER A 41 5.44 12.06 -1.14
N LEU A 42 4.70 12.89 -0.39
CA LEU A 42 3.43 13.48 -0.85
C LEU A 42 3.59 14.36 -2.08
N ASP A 43 4.74 15.02 -2.23
CA ASP A 43 5.01 15.93 -3.33
C ASP A 43 5.84 15.31 -4.45
N THR A 44 6.09 14.00 -4.38
CA THR A 44 6.89 13.29 -5.38
C THR A 44 5.96 12.52 -6.32
N TYR A 45 6.04 12.82 -7.61
CA TYR A 45 5.07 12.30 -8.59
C TYR A 45 5.21 10.81 -8.90
N ASN A 46 6.37 10.21 -8.66
CA ASN A 46 6.62 8.80 -9.00
C ASN A 46 6.99 7.92 -7.81
N LEU A 47 6.88 8.45 -6.58
CA LEU A 47 7.12 7.69 -5.35
C LEU A 47 5.92 7.84 -4.42
N ALA A 48 5.60 6.78 -3.71
CA ALA A 48 4.56 6.79 -2.68
C ALA A 48 4.99 5.97 -1.48
N ASP A 49 4.82 6.54 -0.29
CA ASP A 49 5.03 5.83 0.97
C ASP A 49 3.65 5.52 1.55
N LEU A 50 3.32 4.25 1.68
CA LEU A 50 2.00 3.80 2.10
C LEU A 50 2.10 2.96 3.37
N ALA A 51 1.11 3.06 4.25
CA ALA A 51 0.99 2.22 5.42
C ALA A 51 -0.38 1.56 5.47
N PHE A 52 -0.40 0.32 5.92
CA PHE A 52 -1.61 -0.51 6.04
C PHE A 52 -1.62 -1.16 7.41
N VAL A 53 -2.76 -1.12 8.09
CA VAL A 53 -2.92 -1.73 9.40
C VAL A 53 -4.12 -2.66 9.38
N ALA A 54 -3.88 -3.92 9.72
CA ALA A 54 -4.93 -4.92 9.90
C ALA A 54 -4.98 -5.29 11.38
N VAL A 55 -6.19 -5.44 11.91
CA VAL A 55 -6.44 -5.80 13.30
C VAL A 55 -7.19 -7.13 13.33
N SER A 56 -6.70 -8.08 14.13
CA SER A 56 -7.34 -9.37 14.34
C SER A 56 -6.83 -9.93 15.67
N ASN A 57 -7.61 -10.83 16.27
CA ASN A 57 -7.14 -11.57 17.43
C ASN A 57 -6.22 -12.74 17.05
N ASP A 58 -5.94 -12.91 15.77
CA ASP A 58 -5.04 -13.92 15.23
C ASP A 58 -4.01 -13.23 14.32
N GLY A 59 -2.73 -13.21 14.74
CA GLY A 59 -1.66 -12.55 14.01
C GLY A 59 -1.43 -13.12 12.61
N GLU A 60 -1.68 -14.41 12.41
CA GLU A 60 -1.53 -15.02 11.09
C GLU A 60 -2.60 -14.52 10.11
N VAL A 61 -3.82 -14.27 10.60
CA VAL A 61 -4.90 -13.71 9.79
C VAL A 61 -4.55 -12.28 9.36
N SER A 62 -4.08 -11.45 10.30
CA SER A 62 -3.64 -10.09 10.00
C SER A 62 -2.52 -10.07 8.97
N LYS A 63 -1.52 -10.94 9.15
CA LYS A 63 -0.40 -11.06 8.22
C LYS A 63 -0.87 -11.45 6.82
N ALA A 64 -1.76 -12.44 6.73
CA ALA A 64 -2.27 -12.91 5.44
C ALA A 64 -3.03 -11.81 4.69
N VAL A 65 -3.81 -10.99 5.41
CA VAL A 65 -4.53 -9.87 4.81
C VAL A 65 -3.55 -8.82 4.27
N LEU A 66 -2.51 -8.49 5.05
CA LEU A 66 -1.50 -7.52 4.60
C LEU A 66 -0.70 -8.03 3.40
N GLU A 67 -0.43 -9.33 3.33
CA GLU A 67 0.24 -9.92 2.18
C GLU A 67 -0.60 -9.84 0.89
N LYS A 68 -1.93 -9.79 1.01
CA LYS A 68 -2.82 -9.58 -0.15
C LYS A 68 -2.61 -8.19 -0.76
N VAL A 69 -2.28 -7.18 0.04
CA VAL A 69 -1.96 -5.85 -0.47
C VAL A 69 -0.74 -5.91 -1.37
N ILE A 70 0.32 -6.57 -0.89
CA ILE A 70 1.57 -6.73 -1.65
C ILE A 70 1.29 -7.41 -2.99
N LYS A 71 0.57 -8.53 -2.96
CA LYS A 71 0.23 -9.29 -4.16
C LYS A 71 -0.59 -8.47 -5.14
N LYS A 72 -1.57 -7.71 -4.65
CA LYS A 72 -2.39 -6.83 -5.49
C LYS A 72 -1.54 -5.80 -6.22
N ILE A 73 -0.61 -5.17 -5.51
CA ILE A 73 0.27 -4.17 -6.11
C ILE A 73 1.15 -4.81 -7.19
N GLU A 74 1.74 -5.96 -6.89
CA GLU A 74 2.64 -6.64 -7.82
C GLU A 74 1.95 -7.13 -9.07
N THR A 75 0.67 -7.50 -8.99
CA THR A 75 -0.05 -8.10 -10.13
C THR A 75 -0.89 -7.10 -10.94
N ASN A 76 -1.31 -5.98 -10.36
CA ASN A 76 -2.28 -5.09 -10.99
C ASN A 76 -1.79 -3.68 -11.31
N TYR A 77 -0.57 -3.32 -10.92
CA TYR A 77 -0.06 -1.96 -11.10
C TYR A 77 1.30 -1.96 -11.78
N GLN A 78 1.58 -0.90 -12.55
CA GLN A 78 2.90 -0.62 -13.10
C GLN A 78 3.74 0.07 -12.04
N ALA A 79 4.10 -0.70 -11.02
CA ALA A 79 4.82 -0.17 -9.86
C ALA A 79 5.75 -1.22 -9.28
N GLU A 80 6.82 -0.75 -8.66
CA GLU A 80 7.80 -1.61 -7.98
C GLU A 80 7.79 -1.28 -6.49
N ILE A 81 7.71 -2.30 -5.65
CA ILE A 81 7.90 -2.16 -4.22
C ILE A 81 9.40 -2.11 -3.95
N ILE A 82 9.91 -0.92 -3.61
CA ILE A 82 11.35 -0.72 -3.37
C ILE A 82 11.73 -0.80 -1.90
N TYR A 83 10.74 -0.86 -1.02
CA TYR A 83 10.93 -1.07 0.41
C TYR A 83 9.64 -1.64 0.99
N GLU A 84 9.76 -2.64 1.86
CA GLU A 84 8.64 -3.12 2.64
C GLU A 84 9.07 -3.53 4.04
N ASN A 85 8.23 -3.25 5.01
CA ASN A 85 8.44 -3.65 6.39
C ASN A 85 7.10 -4.11 6.98
N LEU A 86 7.04 -5.36 7.39
CA LEU A 86 5.88 -5.95 8.03
C LEU A 86 6.18 -6.09 9.52
N GLU A 87 5.40 -5.42 10.34
CA GLU A 87 5.65 -5.30 11.77
C GLU A 87 4.41 -5.64 12.57
N ARG A 88 4.61 -6.42 13.63
CA ARG A 88 3.55 -6.71 14.59
C ARG A 88 3.52 -5.59 15.63
N LEU A 89 2.35 -4.99 15.82
CA LEU A 89 2.19 -3.80 16.67
C LEU A 89 1.87 -4.10 18.13
N VAL A 90 1.85 -5.33 18.55
CA VAL A 90 1.54 -5.68 19.95
C VAL A 90 2.66 -6.41 20.60
#